data_99e5c6bc006eb8c311a3d8c310ea6529
#
_entry.id   99e5c6bc006eb8c311a3d8c310ea6529
#
_cell.length_a   1.000
_cell.length_b   1.000
_cell.length_c   1.000
_cell.angle_alpha   90.00
_cell.angle_beta   90.00
_cell.angle_gamma   90.00
#
_symmetry.space_group_name_H-M   'P 1'
#
loop_
_entity.id
_entity.type
_entity.pdbx_description
1 polymer ?
#
loop_
_entity_poly.entity_id
_entity_poly.type
_entity_poly.pdbx_seq_one_letter_code
_entity_poly.pdbx_strand_id
1 'polypeptide(L)'
;MIAVILLIAFLITGCEDKSVKTDHIIRIGVVTYTQDDPFINAMTDKLKENLKSMETEDMKIIVSVKNGKDNQQDQNEIVEEMIDAGCDVLCVNLVDRTAPSRIIRMAKQEDIPVLFFNREPVREDLMQWEKLYYIGCNAEQSGIMQGEIVADYIKNH
;
A
#
# COMPACT_ATOMS: atom_id res chain seq x y z
N MET A 1 -14.55 -80.80 3.52
CA MET A 1 -14.01 -79.61 4.18
C MET A 1 -13.58 -78.61 3.10
N ILE A 2 -14.42 -77.62 2.87
CA ILE A 2 -14.24 -76.62 1.78
C ILE A 2 -13.57 -75.40 2.44
N ALA A 3 -12.33 -75.10 2.03
CA ALA A 3 -11.60 -73.93 2.46
C ALA A 3 -12.07 -72.74 1.62
N VAL A 4 -12.76 -71.78 2.24
CA VAL A 4 -13.12 -70.47 1.62
C VAL A 4 -11.94 -69.55 1.74
N ILE A 5 -11.29 -69.25 0.67
CA ILE A 5 -10.24 -68.22 0.56
C ILE A 5 -10.97 -66.87 0.38
N LEU A 6 -10.99 -66.05 1.44
CA LEU A 6 -11.53 -64.69 1.44
C LEU A 6 -10.46 -63.74 0.85
N LEU A 7 -10.65 -63.36 -0.43
CA LEU A 7 -9.81 -62.38 -1.09
C LEU A 7 -10.22 -60.97 -0.65
N ILE A 8 -9.49 -60.40 0.31
CA ILE A 8 -9.67 -59.00 0.69
C ILE A 8 -9.00 -58.11 -0.33
N ALA A 9 -9.80 -57.53 -1.23
CA ALA A 9 -9.34 -56.48 -2.12
C ALA A 9 -9.17 -55.20 -1.32
N PHE A 10 -7.94 -54.80 -1.00
CA PHE A 10 -7.58 -53.48 -0.48
C PHE A 10 -7.79 -52.46 -1.58
N LEU A 11 -8.92 -51.78 -1.55
CA LEU A 11 -9.12 -50.53 -2.32
C LEU A 11 -8.24 -49.44 -1.69
N ILE A 12 -7.05 -49.26 -2.29
CA ILE A 12 -6.23 -48.07 -2.01
C ILE A 12 -6.93 -46.91 -2.72
N THR A 13 -7.83 -46.24 -2.04
CA THR A 13 -8.28 -44.90 -2.43
C THR A 13 -7.10 -43.98 -2.22
N GLY A 14 -6.37 -43.66 -3.28
CA GLY A 14 -5.40 -42.59 -3.30
C GLY A 14 -6.12 -41.31 -2.94
N CYS A 15 -5.84 -40.75 -1.75
CA CYS A 15 -6.06 -39.33 -1.49
C CYS A 15 -5.20 -38.58 -2.52
N GLU A 16 -5.83 -38.04 -3.56
CA GLU A 16 -5.26 -36.89 -4.25
C GLU A 16 -5.08 -35.81 -3.23
N ASP A 17 -3.85 -35.58 -2.81
CA ASP A 17 -3.44 -34.42 -2.04
C ASP A 17 -3.69 -33.21 -2.97
N LYS A 18 -4.92 -32.67 -2.93
CA LYS A 18 -5.17 -31.34 -3.44
C LYS A 18 -4.30 -30.44 -2.59
N SER A 19 -3.12 -30.11 -3.10
CA SER A 19 -2.33 -29.00 -2.55
C SER A 19 -3.29 -27.84 -2.39
N VAL A 20 -3.61 -27.51 -1.14
CA VAL A 20 -4.37 -26.31 -0.81
C VAL A 20 -3.48 -25.17 -1.30
N LYS A 21 -3.79 -24.63 -2.49
CA LYS A 21 -3.17 -23.39 -2.96
C LYS A 21 -3.47 -22.36 -1.89
N THR A 22 -2.46 -22.03 -1.11
CA THR A 22 -2.57 -20.97 -0.11
C THR A 22 -2.53 -19.67 -0.90
N ASP A 23 -3.68 -19.09 -1.18
CA ASP A 23 -3.75 -17.78 -1.83
C ASP A 23 -2.95 -16.79 -0.98
N HIS A 24 -1.84 -16.32 -1.54
CA HIS A 24 -1.04 -15.29 -0.89
C HIS A 24 -1.79 -13.96 -1.01
N ILE A 25 -2.32 -13.46 0.10
CA ILE A 25 -3.07 -12.21 0.15
C ILE A 25 -2.15 -11.11 0.64
N ILE A 26 -1.99 -10.05 -0.17
CA ILE A 26 -1.28 -8.82 0.20
C ILE A 26 -2.32 -7.74 0.49
N ARG A 27 -2.29 -7.17 1.68
CA ARG A 27 -3.18 -6.09 2.12
C ARG A 27 -2.44 -4.76 2.13
N ILE A 28 -2.90 -3.83 1.31
CA ILE A 28 -2.31 -2.49 1.17
C ILE A 28 -3.27 -1.47 1.75
N GLY A 29 -2.83 -0.78 2.80
CA GLY A 29 -3.53 0.35 3.38
C GLY A 29 -3.11 1.65 2.70
N VAL A 30 -4.06 2.39 2.13
CA VAL A 30 -3.82 3.71 1.54
C VAL A 30 -4.55 4.77 2.36
N VAL A 31 -3.82 5.76 2.88
CA VAL A 31 -4.40 6.86 3.64
C VAL A 31 -4.09 8.17 2.91
N THR A 32 -5.14 8.83 2.43
CA THR A 32 -5.03 10.15 1.77
C THR A 32 -5.16 11.27 2.80
N TYR A 33 -4.64 12.47 2.49
CA TYR A 33 -4.82 13.62 3.39
C TYR A 33 -6.27 14.13 3.39
N THR A 34 -6.94 14.08 2.22
CA THR A 34 -8.35 14.44 2.02
C THR A 34 -8.98 13.57 0.93
N GLN A 35 -10.30 13.53 0.87
CA GLN A 35 -11.05 12.93 -0.24
C GLN A 35 -11.48 13.98 -1.29
N ASP A 36 -11.27 15.27 -1.01
CA ASP A 36 -11.77 16.36 -1.86
C ASP A 36 -10.77 16.79 -2.94
N ASP A 37 -9.60 16.15 -3.01
CA ASP A 37 -8.59 16.39 -4.04
C ASP A 37 -8.78 15.45 -5.24
N PRO A 38 -9.24 15.96 -6.41
CA PRO A 38 -9.45 15.14 -7.60
C PRO A 38 -8.16 14.50 -8.12
N PHE A 39 -6.99 15.14 -7.95
CA PHE A 39 -5.71 14.59 -8.36
C PHE A 39 -5.33 13.37 -7.51
N ILE A 40 -5.48 13.46 -6.20
CA ILE A 40 -5.20 12.35 -5.29
C ILE A 40 -6.18 11.20 -5.52
N ASN A 41 -7.46 11.50 -5.77
CA ASN A 41 -8.47 10.48 -6.10
C ASN A 41 -8.10 9.75 -7.39
N ALA A 42 -7.77 10.47 -8.47
CA ALA A 42 -7.35 9.87 -9.73
C ALA A 42 -6.08 9.02 -9.57
N MET A 43 -5.11 9.47 -8.76
CA MET A 43 -3.89 8.71 -8.48
C MET A 43 -4.18 7.42 -7.71
N THR A 44 -5.03 7.47 -6.67
CA THR A 44 -5.40 6.29 -5.87
C THR A 44 -6.22 5.29 -6.67
N ASP A 45 -7.11 5.76 -7.56
CA ASP A 45 -7.87 4.88 -8.45
C ASP A 45 -6.94 4.18 -9.45
N LYS A 46 -5.97 4.90 -10.01
CA LYS A 46 -4.97 4.30 -10.90
C LYS A 46 -4.05 3.33 -10.17
N LEU A 47 -3.69 3.62 -8.92
CA LEU A 47 -2.95 2.69 -8.07
C LEU A 47 -3.72 1.37 -7.87
N LYS A 48 -5.01 1.43 -7.53
CA LYS A 48 -5.86 0.24 -7.37
C LYS A 48 -5.93 -0.58 -8.65
N GLU A 49 -6.16 0.08 -9.80
CA GLU A 49 -6.22 -0.57 -11.11
C GLU A 49 -4.93 -1.30 -11.42
N ASN A 50 -3.79 -0.63 -11.25
CA ASN A 50 -2.48 -1.23 -11.53
C ASN A 50 -2.19 -2.41 -10.59
N LEU A 51 -2.43 -2.27 -9.28
CA LEU A 51 -2.24 -3.35 -8.32
C LEU A 51 -3.14 -4.55 -8.63
N LYS A 52 -4.39 -4.31 -9.03
CA LYS A 52 -5.31 -5.37 -9.46
C LYS A 52 -4.79 -6.12 -10.69
N SER A 53 -4.14 -5.43 -11.62
CA SER A 53 -3.54 -6.05 -12.80
C SER A 53 -2.31 -6.91 -12.49
N MET A 54 -1.72 -6.75 -11.32
CA MET A 54 -0.56 -7.55 -10.85
C MET A 54 -0.97 -8.84 -10.14
N GLU A 55 -2.26 -9.06 -9.88
CA GLU A 55 -2.74 -10.31 -9.28
C GLU A 55 -2.44 -11.51 -10.17
N THR A 56 -2.19 -12.63 -9.54
CA THR A 56 -1.99 -13.93 -10.21
C THR A 56 -2.99 -14.96 -9.68
N GLU A 57 -2.93 -16.19 -10.18
CA GLU A 57 -3.76 -17.29 -9.64
C GLU A 57 -3.45 -17.58 -8.16
N ASP A 58 -2.20 -17.35 -7.73
CA ASP A 58 -1.71 -17.68 -6.39
C ASP A 58 -1.54 -16.44 -5.49
N MET A 59 -1.74 -15.21 -6.04
CA MET A 59 -1.57 -13.94 -5.31
C MET A 59 -2.75 -13.01 -5.51
N LYS A 60 -3.34 -12.55 -4.41
CA LYS A 60 -4.43 -11.55 -4.39
C LYS A 60 -3.96 -10.29 -3.69
N ILE A 61 -4.42 -9.12 -4.17
CA ILE A 61 -4.08 -7.81 -3.61
C ILE A 61 -5.37 -7.12 -3.15
N ILE A 62 -5.46 -6.84 -1.87
CA ILE A 62 -6.58 -6.10 -1.27
C ILE A 62 -6.09 -4.69 -0.96
N VAL A 63 -6.71 -3.68 -1.60
CA VAL A 63 -6.39 -2.28 -1.38
C VAL A 63 -7.52 -1.61 -0.60
N SER A 64 -7.23 -1.13 0.60
CA SER A 64 -8.14 -0.34 1.43
C SER A 64 -7.75 1.12 1.40
N VAL A 65 -8.64 2.02 0.96
CA VAL A 65 -8.37 3.46 0.93
C VAL A 65 -9.21 4.16 1.98
N LYS A 66 -8.58 5.00 2.79
CA LYS A 66 -9.20 5.79 3.85
C LYS A 66 -8.83 7.27 3.73
N ASN A 67 -9.75 8.14 4.17
CA ASN A 67 -9.59 9.59 4.17
C ASN A 67 -9.05 10.10 5.50
N GLY A 68 -7.93 10.82 5.48
CA GLY A 68 -7.31 11.45 6.66
C GLY A 68 -8.02 12.72 7.15
N LYS A 69 -9.09 13.15 6.46
CA LYS A 69 -10.02 14.23 6.87
C LYS A 69 -9.34 15.58 7.12
N ASP A 70 -8.24 15.87 6.41
CA ASP A 70 -7.44 17.08 6.60
C ASP A 70 -6.96 17.31 8.05
N ASN A 71 -6.93 16.24 8.85
CA ASN A 71 -6.55 16.25 10.26
C ASN A 71 -5.48 15.20 10.54
N GLN A 72 -4.31 15.63 11.03
CA GLN A 72 -3.19 14.72 11.29
C GLN A 72 -3.49 13.71 12.41
N GLN A 73 -4.29 14.09 13.40
CA GLN A 73 -4.68 13.19 14.49
C GLN A 73 -5.60 12.08 13.95
N ASP A 74 -6.63 12.45 13.16
CA ASP A 74 -7.52 11.47 12.50
C ASP A 74 -6.74 10.55 11.56
N GLN A 75 -5.77 11.11 10.81
CA GLN A 75 -4.90 10.31 9.94
C GLN A 75 -4.08 9.29 10.74
N ASN A 76 -3.54 9.67 11.90
CA ASN A 76 -2.80 8.77 12.76
C ASN A 76 -3.67 7.61 13.29
N GLU A 77 -4.92 7.90 13.69
CA GLU A 77 -5.87 6.90 14.16
C GLU A 77 -6.26 5.93 13.04
N ILE A 78 -6.48 6.44 11.84
CA ILE A 78 -6.78 5.63 10.66
C ILE A 78 -5.61 4.70 10.30
N VAL A 79 -4.37 5.17 10.41
CA VAL A 79 -3.19 4.33 10.20
C VAL A 79 -3.12 3.22 11.25
N GLU A 80 -3.40 3.52 12.51
CA GLU A 80 -3.47 2.53 13.60
C GLU A 80 -4.54 1.46 13.31
N GLU A 81 -5.75 1.87 12.90
CA GLU A 81 -6.82 0.95 12.48
C GLU A 81 -6.39 0.03 11.32
N MET A 82 -5.63 0.55 10.35
CA MET A 82 -5.14 -0.26 9.22
C MET A 82 -4.08 -1.27 9.64
N ILE A 83 -3.20 -0.89 10.56
CA ILE A 83 -2.21 -1.78 11.15
C ILE A 83 -2.92 -2.91 11.91
N ASP A 84 -3.90 -2.58 12.75
CA ASP A 84 -4.69 -3.55 13.52
C ASP A 84 -5.51 -4.49 12.62
N ALA A 85 -5.94 -4.00 11.45
CA ALA A 85 -6.61 -4.79 10.43
C ALA A 85 -5.67 -5.73 9.66
N GLY A 86 -4.37 -5.69 9.95
CA GLY A 86 -3.35 -6.58 9.37
C GLY A 86 -2.96 -6.19 7.95
N CYS A 87 -2.74 -4.90 7.67
CA CYS A 87 -2.14 -4.51 6.40
C CYS A 87 -0.65 -4.88 6.35
N ASP A 88 -0.19 -5.29 5.16
CA ASP A 88 1.21 -5.68 4.92
C ASP A 88 2.06 -4.48 4.47
N VAL A 89 1.42 -3.43 3.93
CA VAL A 89 2.07 -2.20 3.44
C VAL A 89 1.16 -1.01 3.68
N LEU A 90 1.73 0.11 4.09
CA LEU A 90 1.06 1.41 4.19
C LEU A 90 1.52 2.35 3.07
N CYS A 91 0.57 2.96 2.37
CA CYS A 91 0.79 4.08 1.45
C CYS A 91 0.13 5.33 2.05
N VAL A 92 0.91 6.35 2.39
CA VAL A 92 0.42 7.51 3.13
C VAL A 92 0.69 8.81 2.39
N ASN A 93 -0.38 9.55 2.08
CA ASN A 93 -0.31 10.94 1.67
C ASN A 93 -0.55 11.81 2.92
N LEU A 94 0.50 12.40 3.46
CA LEU A 94 0.47 13.08 4.75
C LEU A 94 -0.47 14.30 4.76
N VAL A 95 -1.22 14.48 5.82
CA VAL A 95 -1.91 15.75 6.13
C VAL A 95 -0.87 16.81 6.47
N ASP A 96 0.02 16.51 7.40
CA ASP A 96 1.16 17.38 7.76
C ASP A 96 2.48 16.67 7.47
N ARG A 97 3.23 17.17 6.47
CA ARG A 97 4.52 16.63 6.07
C ARG A 97 5.60 16.74 7.15
N THR A 98 5.38 17.56 8.17
CA THR A 98 6.32 17.77 9.29
C THR A 98 5.99 16.94 10.53
N ALA A 99 4.90 16.15 10.50
CA ALA A 99 4.43 15.37 11.63
C ALA A 99 4.22 13.87 11.35
N PRO A 100 5.11 13.18 10.58
CA PRO A 100 4.96 11.74 10.28
C PRO A 100 5.38 10.82 11.43
N SER A 101 6.01 11.35 12.48
CA SER A 101 6.74 10.55 13.50
C SER A 101 5.86 9.50 14.20
N ARG A 102 4.56 9.78 14.43
CA ARG A 102 3.65 8.79 15.03
C ARG A 102 3.40 7.62 14.07
N ILE A 103 3.15 7.91 12.80
CA ILE A 103 2.94 6.91 11.75
C ILE A 103 4.18 6.03 11.62
N ILE A 104 5.37 6.65 11.52
CA ILE A 104 6.65 5.94 11.40
C ILE A 104 6.87 5.00 12.59
N ARG A 105 6.61 5.48 13.81
CA ARG A 105 6.78 4.67 15.02
C ARG A 105 5.85 3.46 15.06
N MET A 106 4.56 3.63 14.76
CA MET A 106 3.58 2.55 14.75
C MET A 106 3.94 1.50 13.69
N ALA A 107 4.22 1.93 12.46
CA ALA A 107 4.60 1.04 11.38
C ALA A 107 5.92 0.27 11.68
N LYS A 108 6.90 0.95 12.28
CA LYS A 108 8.17 0.34 12.67
C LYS A 108 8.00 -0.71 13.78
N GLN A 109 7.09 -0.51 14.73
CA GLN A 109 6.79 -1.47 15.80
C GLN A 109 6.24 -2.78 15.24
N GLU A 110 5.42 -2.70 14.20
CA GLU A 110 4.78 -3.86 13.55
C GLU A 110 5.53 -4.33 12.29
N ASP A 111 6.72 -3.75 12.03
CA ASP A 111 7.58 -4.07 10.88
C ASP A 111 6.92 -3.85 9.50
N ILE A 112 5.92 -2.97 9.40
CA ILE A 112 5.13 -2.68 8.20
C ILE A 112 5.78 -1.56 7.41
N PRO A 113 6.25 -1.78 6.15
CA PRO A 113 6.84 -0.73 5.32
C PRO A 113 5.86 0.38 5.00
N VAL A 114 6.37 1.63 4.96
CA VAL A 114 5.59 2.82 4.63
C VAL A 114 6.11 3.48 3.37
N LEU A 115 5.23 3.65 2.38
CA LEU A 115 5.45 4.46 1.20
C LEU A 115 4.71 5.79 1.37
N PHE A 116 5.43 6.86 1.64
CA PHE A 116 4.87 8.21 1.54
C PHE A 116 4.77 8.62 0.08
N PHE A 117 3.68 9.28 -0.30
CA PHE A 117 3.50 9.72 -1.67
C PHE A 117 2.96 11.16 -1.76
N ASN A 118 3.27 11.85 -2.86
CA ASN A 118 2.90 13.22 -3.18
C ASN A 118 3.50 14.26 -2.21
N ARG A 119 3.11 14.24 -0.93
CA ARG A 119 3.64 15.16 0.10
C ARG A 119 4.85 14.54 0.78
N GLU A 120 6.03 15.05 0.43
CA GLU A 120 7.31 14.55 0.94
C GLU A 120 7.49 14.87 2.41
N PRO A 121 7.74 13.88 3.29
CA PRO A 121 8.20 14.11 4.65
C PRO A 121 9.53 14.88 4.66
N VAL A 122 9.90 15.46 5.79
CA VAL A 122 11.26 16.01 5.91
C VAL A 122 12.27 14.86 5.86
N ARG A 123 13.45 15.17 5.32
CA ARG A 123 14.47 14.14 5.02
C ARG A 123 14.89 13.35 6.25
N GLU A 124 14.99 14.01 7.38
CA GLU A 124 15.37 13.43 8.67
C GLU A 124 14.38 12.36 9.13
N ASP A 125 13.10 12.52 8.80
CA ASP A 125 12.06 11.52 9.11
C ASP A 125 12.21 10.27 8.24
N LEU A 126 12.50 10.44 6.94
CA LEU A 126 12.72 9.29 6.04
C LEU A 126 13.97 8.47 6.39
N MET A 127 14.94 9.06 7.09
CA MET A 127 16.15 8.37 7.51
C MET A 127 16.01 7.60 8.85
N GLN A 128 14.85 7.66 9.52
CA GLN A 128 14.65 7.02 10.83
C GLN A 128 14.55 5.48 10.74
N TRP A 129 14.27 4.95 9.56
CA TRP A 129 14.09 3.51 9.36
C TRP A 129 14.23 3.13 7.87
N GLU A 130 14.81 1.95 7.59
CA GLU A 130 15.10 1.47 6.23
C GLU A 130 13.87 1.08 5.40
N LYS A 131 12.70 0.87 6.04
CA LYS A 131 11.45 0.55 5.33
C LYS A 131 10.56 1.77 5.11
N LEU A 132 11.13 2.97 5.12
CA LEU A 132 10.46 4.20 4.74
C LEU A 132 10.85 4.58 3.32
N TYR A 133 9.87 4.82 2.49
CA TYR A 133 10.02 5.16 1.09
C TYR A 133 9.24 6.44 0.78
N TYR A 134 9.66 7.16 -0.25
CA TYR A 134 8.92 8.29 -0.78
C TYR A 134 8.87 8.24 -2.30
N ILE A 135 7.70 8.55 -2.86
CA ILE A 135 7.49 8.77 -4.28
C ILE A 135 6.72 10.08 -4.50
N GLY A 136 7.28 10.96 -5.32
CA GLY A 136 6.69 12.24 -5.64
C GLY A 136 7.48 13.00 -6.69
N CYS A 137 7.06 14.25 -6.96
CA CYS A 137 7.73 15.14 -7.89
C CYS A 137 8.84 15.92 -7.20
N ASN A 138 9.85 16.32 -7.97
CA ASN A 138 10.83 17.29 -7.52
C ASN A 138 10.20 18.70 -7.56
N ALA A 139 9.87 19.24 -6.38
CA ALA A 139 9.20 20.54 -6.26
C ALA A 139 10.08 21.71 -6.74
N GLU A 140 11.39 21.64 -6.54
CA GLU A 140 12.34 22.66 -7.02
C GLU A 140 12.36 22.70 -8.55
N GLN A 141 12.48 21.55 -9.21
CA GLN A 141 12.41 21.45 -10.66
C GLN A 141 11.09 22.01 -11.20
N SER A 142 9.98 21.68 -10.57
CA SER A 142 8.66 22.21 -10.95
C SER A 142 8.60 23.73 -10.84
N GLY A 143 9.15 24.32 -9.77
CA GLY A 143 9.24 25.77 -9.60
C GLY A 143 10.10 26.45 -10.67
N ILE A 144 11.24 25.87 -11.01
CA ILE A 144 12.13 26.37 -12.08
C ILE A 144 11.39 26.37 -13.42
N MET A 145 10.75 25.26 -13.80
CA MET A 145 10.00 25.16 -15.05
C MET A 145 8.85 26.18 -15.13
N GLN A 146 8.13 26.42 -14.06
CA GLN A 146 7.08 27.44 -13.99
C GLN A 146 7.67 28.84 -14.17
N GLY A 147 8.80 29.14 -13.53
CA GLY A 147 9.51 30.41 -13.68
C GLY A 147 9.98 30.64 -15.11
N GLU A 148 10.51 29.63 -15.79
CA GLU A 148 10.93 29.70 -17.21
C GLU A 148 9.75 30.01 -18.13
N ILE A 149 8.61 29.34 -17.96
CA ILE A 149 7.39 29.59 -18.74
C ILE A 149 6.92 31.03 -18.58
N VAL A 150 6.89 31.57 -17.34
CA VAL A 150 6.49 32.94 -17.08
C VAL A 150 7.51 33.95 -17.72
N ALA A 151 8.81 33.68 -17.59
CA ALA A 151 9.85 34.54 -18.16
C ALA A 151 9.75 34.59 -19.69
N ASP A 152 9.52 33.45 -20.34
CA ASP A 152 9.33 33.37 -21.78
C ASP A 152 8.08 34.09 -22.24
N TYR A 153 6.98 33.98 -21.50
CA TYR A 153 5.75 34.71 -21.79
C TYR A 153 5.98 36.23 -21.76
N ILE A 154 6.64 36.74 -20.71
CA ILE A 154 6.93 38.19 -20.55
C ILE A 154 7.86 38.72 -21.66
N LYS A 155 8.82 37.90 -22.09
CA LYS A 155 9.76 38.34 -23.17
C LYS A 155 9.07 38.42 -24.54
N ASN A 156 8.03 37.64 -24.76
CA ASN A 156 7.39 37.52 -26.07
C ASN A 156 6.09 38.33 -26.21
N HIS A 157 5.66 38.99 -25.14
CA HIS A 157 4.46 39.84 -25.08
C HIS A 157 4.73 41.17 -24.41
#